data_921a09b01b98e4cb1244f1d559848a78
#
_entry.id   921a09b01b98e4cb1244f1d559848a78
#
_cell.length_a   1.000
_cell.length_b   1.000
_cell.length_c   1.000
_cell.angle_alpha   90.00
_cell.angle_beta   90.00
_cell.angle_gamma   90.00
#
_symmetry.space_group_name_H-M   'P 1'
#
loop_
_entity.id
_entity.type
_entity.pdbx_description
1 polymer ?
#
loop_
_entity_poly.entity_id
_entity_poly.type
_entity_poly.pdbx_seq_one_letter_code
_entity_poly.pdbx_strand_id
1 'polypeptide(L)'
;MEAKAITRHIRQSPRKIRILLDDLRGSNVDKAMNYLHFSKAKAAYQIEKTLSSAVANLMNNSEAEDISVENIYVKECYADGAPHLKRFRAASMGRISRINKKTAHLTIVVSTNSK
;
A
#
# COMPACT_ATOMS: atom_id res chain seq x y z
N MET A 1 -9.67 7.02 -16.73
CA MET A 1 -8.24 6.69 -16.79
C MET A 1 -7.75 6.17 -15.46
N GLU A 2 -6.99 5.13 -15.47
CA GLU A 2 -6.53 4.46 -14.26
C GLU A 2 -5.04 4.16 -14.34
N ALA A 3 -4.40 4.08 -13.19
CA ALA A 3 -3.04 3.60 -13.07
C ALA A 3 -2.88 2.85 -11.77
N LYS A 4 -1.93 1.94 -11.74
CA LYS A 4 -1.68 1.17 -10.53
C LYS A 4 -0.21 1.16 -10.18
N ALA A 5 0.06 0.91 -8.93
CA ALA A 5 1.41 0.64 -8.44
C ALA A 5 1.37 -0.56 -7.51
N ILE A 6 2.41 -1.35 -7.56
CA ILE A 6 2.55 -2.54 -6.74
C ILE A 6 3.88 -2.45 -6.00
N THR A 7 3.83 -2.61 -4.68
CA THR A 7 5.03 -2.76 -3.86
C THR A 7 5.07 -4.19 -3.36
N ARG A 8 6.12 -4.90 -3.70
CA ARG A 8 6.25 -6.31 -3.35
C ARG A 8 7.14 -6.50 -2.14
N HIS A 9 6.87 -7.55 -1.40
CA HIS A 9 7.69 -7.98 -0.26
C HIS A 9 7.83 -6.92 0.84
N ILE A 10 6.71 -6.29 1.17
CA ILE A 10 6.66 -5.39 2.32
C ILE A 10 6.75 -6.22 3.58
N ARG A 11 7.65 -5.87 4.48
CA ARG A 11 7.86 -6.62 5.72
C ARG A 11 6.84 -6.24 6.79
N GLN A 12 5.58 -6.46 6.45
CA GLN A 12 4.43 -6.29 7.32
C GLN A 12 3.42 -7.37 7.00
N SER A 13 2.63 -7.78 7.97
CA SER A 13 1.55 -8.73 7.68
C SER A 13 0.47 -8.02 6.84
N PRO A 14 -0.17 -8.74 5.91
CA PRO A 14 -1.26 -8.16 5.13
C PRO A 14 -2.37 -7.59 6.00
N ARG A 15 -2.66 -8.23 7.13
CA ARG A 15 -3.69 -7.79 8.04
C ARG A 15 -3.47 -6.37 8.56
N LYS A 16 -2.23 -6.05 8.94
CA LYS A 16 -1.88 -4.73 9.45
C LYS A 16 -2.00 -3.65 8.38
N ILE A 17 -1.64 -4.01 7.15
CA ILE A 17 -1.76 -3.09 6.01
C ILE A 17 -3.23 -2.85 5.68
N ARG A 18 -4.04 -3.91 5.68
CA ARG A 18 -5.47 -3.81 5.34
C ARG A 18 -6.25 -2.89 6.26
N ILE A 19 -5.87 -2.80 7.52
CA ILE A 19 -6.52 -1.89 8.47
C ILE A 19 -6.44 -0.45 7.97
N LEU A 20 -5.28 -0.04 7.47
CA LEU A 20 -5.10 1.30 6.94
C LEU A 20 -5.78 1.47 5.58
N LEU A 21 -5.79 0.44 4.75
CA LEU A 21 -6.38 0.51 3.42
C LEU A 21 -7.88 0.72 3.45
N ASP A 22 -8.56 0.20 4.46
CA ASP A 22 -10.01 0.36 4.58
C ASP A 22 -10.41 1.83 4.68
N ASP A 23 -9.57 2.66 5.28
CA ASP A 23 -9.82 4.09 5.40
C ASP A 23 -9.51 4.86 4.11
N LEU A 24 -8.76 4.24 3.21
CA LEU A 24 -8.32 4.92 1.97
C LEU A 24 -9.23 4.66 0.77
N ARG A 25 -9.96 3.56 0.76
CA ARG A 25 -10.80 3.22 -0.39
C ARG A 25 -11.85 4.28 -0.66
N GLY A 26 -11.90 4.72 -1.91
CA GLY A 26 -12.85 5.72 -2.33
C GLY A 26 -12.49 7.14 -1.93
N SER A 27 -11.39 7.32 -1.23
CA SER A 27 -10.95 8.65 -0.80
C SER A 27 -10.21 9.38 -1.90
N ASN A 28 -10.29 10.70 -1.85
CA ASN A 28 -9.46 11.54 -2.69
C ASN A 28 -7.99 11.35 -2.30
N VAL A 29 -7.09 11.42 -3.29
CA VAL A 29 -5.67 11.20 -3.06
C VAL A 29 -5.07 12.19 -2.06
N ASP A 30 -5.47 13.46 -2.11
CA ASP A 30 -4.97 14.45 -1.16
C ASP A 30 -5.28 14.06 0.29
N LYS A 31 -6.53 13.65 0.54
CA LYS A 31 -6.93 13.21 1.87
C LYS A 31 -6.19 11.94 2.28
N ALA A 32 -6.02 11.02 1.35
CA ALA A 32 -5.31 9.77 1.61
C ALA A 32 -3.86 10.04 1.96
N MET A 33 -3.18 10.89 1.21
CA MET A 33 -1.79 11.24 1.46
C MET A 33 -1.62 11.91 2.83
N ASN A 34 -2.51 12.84 3.16
CA ASN A 34 -2.46 13.50 4.47
C ASN A 34 -2.70 12.52 5.61
N TYR A 35 -3.67 11.63 5.45
CA TYR A 35 -3.96 10.60 6.44
C TYR A 35 -2.73 9.73 6.71
N LEU A 36 -2.06 9.29 5.65
CA LEU A 36 -0.89 8.42 5.76
C LEU A 36 0.32 9.15 6.33
N HIS A 37 0.51 10.40 5.91
CA HIS A 37 1.64 11.20 6.37
C HIS A 37 1.61 11.43 7.89
N PHE A 38 0.43 11.63 8.44
CA PHE A 38 0.26 11.87 9.87
C PHE A 38 -0.04 10.62 10.68
N SER A 39 -0.14 9.47 10.03
CA SER A 39 -0.37 8.21 10.73
C SER A 39 0.89 7.73 11.43
N LYS A 40 0.73 7.23 12.64
CA LYS A 40 1.85 6.66 13.41
C LYS A 40 2.12 5.19 13.07
N ALA A 41 1.25 4.57 12.26
CA ALA A 41 1.40 3.18 11.91
C ALA A 41 2.62 2.96 11.02
N LYS A 42 3.37 1.90 11.30
CA LYS A 42 4.58 1.57 10.55
C LYS A 42 4.29 1.33 9.06
N ALA A 43 3.16 0.70 8.77
CA ALA A 43 2.79 0.40 7.39
C ALA A 43 2.44 1.64 6.57
N ALA A 44 2.08 2.75 7.23
CA ALA A 44 1.65 3.97 6.54
C ALA A 44 2.70 4.50 5.58
N TYR A 45 3.97 4.41 5.94
CA TYR A 45 5.07 4.87 5.08
C TYR A 45 5.11 4.13 3.75
N GLN A 46 4.98 2.80 3.79
CA GLN A 46 5.01 1.99 2.58
C GLN A 46 3.77 2.24 1.72
N ILE A 47 2.62 2.41 2.35
CA ILE A 47 1.38 2.70 1.64
C ILE A 47 1.48 4.08 0.97
N GLU A 48 2.01 5.06 1.68
CA GLU A 48 2.20 6.41 1.14
C GLU A 48 3.10 6.39 -0.10
N LYS A 49 4.20 5.67 -0.03
CA LYS A 49 5.10 5.53 -1.18
C LYS A 49 4.43 4.88 -2.38
N THR A 50 3.67 3.82 -2.13
CA THR A 50 2.96 3.12 -3.20
C THR A 50 1.90 4.01 -3.83
N LEU A 51 1.17 4.75 -3.01
CA LEU A 51 0.15 5.68 -3.50
C LEU A 51 0.79 6.79 -4.33
N SER A 52 1.89 7.35 -3.87
CA SER A 52 2.64 8.37 -4.61
C SER A 52 3.10 7.84 -5.96
N SER A 53 3.58 6.60 -5.99
CA SER A 53 3.98 5.94 -7.24
C SER A 53 2.81 5.75 -8.19
N ALA A 54 1.65 5.35 -7.68
CA ALA A 54 0.45 5.18 -8.49
C ALA A 54 0.00 6.50 -9.12
N VAL A 55 0.03 7.57 -8.35
CA VAL A 55 -0.31 8.91 -8.84
C VAL A 55 0.67 9.36 -9.92
N ALA A 56 1.95 9.13 -9.72
CA ALA A 56 2.97 9.47 -10.70
C ALA A 56 2.77 8.66 -12.00
N ASN A 57 2.43 7.38 -11.89
CA ASN A 57 2.15 6.55 -13.05
C ASN A 57 0.94 7.07 -13.82
N LEU A 58 -0.09 7.50 -13.12
CA LEU A 58 -1.28 8.05 -13.75
C LEU A 58 -0.95 9.33 -14.52
N MET A 59 -0.19 10.21 -13.93
CA MET A 59 0.20 11.47 -14.57
C MET A 59 1.11 11.24 -15.78
N ASN A 60 2.02 10.27 -15.69
CA ASN A 60 2.93 9.96 -16.80
C ASN A 60 2.24 9.25 -17.95
N ASN A 61 1.21 8.44 -17.66
CA ASN A 61 0.49 7.70 -18.68
C ASN A 61 -0.64 8.49 -19.29
N SER A 62 -0.94 9.64 -18.73
CA SER A 62 -2.03 10.48 -19.22
C SER A 62 -1.63 11.20 -20.50
N GLU A 63 -2.40 11.01 -21.55
CA GLU A 63 -2.29 11.83 -22.75
C GLU A 63 -3.07 13.13 -22.57
N ALA A 64 -4.00 13.13 -21.63
CA ALA A 64 -4.76 14.33 -21.32
C ALA A 64 -3.89 15.26 -20.50
N GLU A 65 -3.84 16.49 -20.92
CA GLU A 65 -3.14 17.53 -20.18
C GLU A 65 -3.92 17.87 -18.92
N ASP A 66 -3.22 18.31 -17.90
CA ASP A 66 -3.80 18.94 -16.71
C ASP A 66 -4.72 18.05 -15.88
N ILE A 67 -4.24 16.86 -15.54
CA ILE A 67 -4.90 16.10 -14.49
C ILE A 67 -4.50 16.70 -13.14
N SER A 68 -5.47 17.28 -12.47
CA SER A 68 -5.26 17.79 -11.14
C SER A 68 -5.30 16.66 -10.12
N VAL A 69 -4.42 16.72 -9.13
CA VAL A 69 -4.42 15.76 -8.02
C VAL A 69 -5.77 15.75 -7.31
N GLU A 70 -6.48 16.87 -7.31
CA GLU A 70 -7.80 16.96 -6.71
C GLU A 70 -8.84 16.05 -7.37
N ASN A 71 -8.63 15.69 -8.62
CA ASN A 71 -9.53 14.85 -9.38
C ASN A 71 -9.16 13.38 -9.36
N ILE A 72 -8.12 13.02 -8.62
CA ILE A 72 -7.66 11.64 -8.51
C ILE A 72 -8.17 11.04 -7.19
N TYR A 73 -8.70 9.84 -7.28
CA TYR A 73 -9.18 9.13 -6.09
C TYR A 73 -8.65 7.70 -6.07
N VAL A 74 -8.63 7.10 -4.90
CA VAL A 74 -8.22 5.71 -4.73
C VAL A 74 -9.38 4.82 -5.12
N LYS A 75 -9.27 4.17 -6.27
CA LYS A 75 -10.32 3.28 -6.76
C LYS A 75 -10.30 1.95 -6.05
N GLU A 76 -9.14 1.33 -5.99
CA GLU A 76 -8.94 0.05 -5.35
C GLU A 76 -7.63 0.04 -4.60
N CYS A 77 -7.60 -0.63 -3.48
CA CYS A 77 -6.36 -0.91 -2.78
C CYS A 77 -6.52 -2.22 -2.02
N TYR A 78 -5.52 -3.06 -2.10
CA TYR A 78 -5.55 -4.34 -1.42
C TYR A 78 -4.15 -4.82 -1.12
N ALA A 79 -4.04 -5.68 -0.14
CA ALA A 79 -2.79 -6.31 0.25
C ALA A 79 -2.96 -7.81 0.22
N ASP A 80 -2.09 -8.48 -0.51
CA ASP A 80 -2.09 -9.93 -0.63
C ASP A 80 -0.93 -10.52 0.16
N GLY A 81 -1.08 -11.76 0.63
CA GLY A 81 -0.01 -12.46 1.30
C GLY A 81 1.13 -12.76 0.34
N ALA A 82 2.36 -12.57 0.80
CA ALA A 82 3.57 -12.91 0.07
C ALA A 82 4.27 -14.07 0.79
N PRO A 83 5.28 -14.70 0.16
CA PRO A 83 6.02 -15.76 0.82
C PRO A 83 6.60 -15.31 2.14
N HIS A 84 6.43 -16.12 3.18
CA HIS A 84 6.93 -15.80 4.50
C HIS A 84 8.45 -15.96 4.56
N LEU A 85 9.10 -15.08 5.29
CA LEU A 85 10.50 -15.25 5.63
C LEU A 85 10.57 -16.17 6.82
N LYS A 86 11.17 -17.34 6.64
CA LYS A 86 11.31 -18.32 7.70
C LYS A 86 12.57 -18.04 8.50
N ARG A 87 12.41 -17.98 9.80
CA ARG A 87 13.52 -17.77 10.72
C ARG A 87 13.43 -18.79 11.85
N PHE A 88 14.57 -19.03 12.48
CA PHE A 88 14.64 -19.96 13.61
C PHE A 88 15.13 -19.20 14.82
N ARG A 89 14.60 -19.60 15.97
CA ARG A 89 14.95 -19.01 17.23
C ARG A 89 15.16 -20.13 18.25
N ALA A 90 16.23 -20.03 19.04
CA ALA A 90 16.45 -20.97 20.12
C ALA A 90 15.32 -20.85 21.16
N ALA A 91 14.71 -21.97 21.48
CA ALA A 91 13.69 -22.06 22.51
C ALA A 91 14.27 -22.76 23.74
N SER A 92 13.52 -22.77 24.84
CA SER A 92 13.94 -23.44 26.06
C SER A 92 14.26 -24.93 25.82
N MET A 93 15.21 -25.45 26.56
CA MET A 93 15.62 -26.86 26.56
C MET A 93 16.17 -27.34 25.21
N GLY A 94 16.86 -26.45 24.48
CA GLY A 94 17.55 -26.82 23.25
C GLY A 94 16.63 -27.00 22.04
N ARG A 95 15.37 -26.69 22.17
CA ARG A 95 14.45 -26.76 21.02
C ARG A 95 14.63 -25.54 20.13
N ILE A 96 14.36 -25.74 18.82
CA ILE A 96 14.36 -24.65 17.86
C ILE A 96 12.91 -24.32 17.53
N SER A 97 12.54 -23.06 17.75
CA SER A 97 11.22 -22.56 17.36
C SER A 97 11.29 -21.91 16.01
N ARG A 98 10.29 -22.18 15.17
CA ARG A 98 10.16 -21.51 13.87
C ARG A 98 9.47 -20.17 14.06
N ILE A 99 9.99 -19.16 13.39
CA ILE A 99 9.36 -17.85 13.34
C ILE A 99 9.08 -17.54 11.86
N ASN A 100 7.81 -17.27 11.57
CA ASN A 100 7.41 -16.86 10.23
C ASN A 100 7.27 -15.34 10.22
N LYS A 101 8.15 -14.67 9.48
CA LYS A 101 8.04 -13.24 9.26
C LYS A 101 7.15 -13.04 8.03
N LYS A 102 5.93 -12.59 8.26
CA LYS A 102 4.98 -12.39 7.19
C LYS A 102 5.35 -11.19 6.34
N THR A 103 5.15 -11.31 5.04
CA THR A 103 5.33 -10.22 4.11
C THR A 103 4.08 -10.07 3.27
N ALA A 104 3.96 -8.96 2.56
CA ALA A 104 2.77 -8.65 1.78
C ALA A 104 3.13 -7.97 0.47
N HIS A 105 2.24 -8.12 -0.50
CA HIS A 105 2.27 -7.38 -1.74
C HIS A 105 1.12 -6.37 -1.71
N LEU A 106 1.44 -5.10 -1.85
CA LEU A 106 0.46 -4.03 -1.82
C LEU A 106 0.19 -3.54 -3.23
N THR A 107 -1.08 -3.47 -3.60
CA THR A 107 -1.51 -2.91 -4.88
C THR A 107 -2.46 -1.76 -4.63
N ILE A 108 -2.21 -0.64 -5.28
CA ILE A 108 -3.09 0.53 -5.22
C ILE A 108 -3.42 0.94 -6.66
N VAL A 109 -4.70 1.06 -6.95
CA VAL A 109 -5.20 1.55 -8.23
C VAL A 109 -5.85 2.91 -7.99
N VAL A 110 -5.38 3.91 -8.71
CA VAL A 110 -5.96 5.25 -8.66
C VAL A 110 -6.62 5.55 -10.00
N SER A 111 -7.64 6.38 -9.95
CA SER A 111 -8.41 6.73 -11.13
C SER A 111 -8.76 8.21 -11.09
N THR A 112 -8.95 8.79 -12.24
CA THR A 112 -9.44 10.16 -12.31
C THR A 112 -10.96 10.15 -12.19
N ASN A 113 -11.47 11.18 -11.52
CA ASN A 113 -12.90 11.39 -11.46
C ASN A 113 -13.36 11.82 -12.87
N SER A 114 -14.32 11.10 -13.41
CA SER A 114 -14.75 11.29 -14.78
C SER A 114 -15.70 12.45 -14.99
N LYS A 115 -15.88 13.27 -14.03
CA LYS A 115 -16.72 14.45 -14.18
C LYS A 115 -15.92 15.67 -14.53
#